data_711dd7d7f8fd9f53f84a6d4a9353dffc
#
_entry.id   711dd7d7f8fd9f53f84a6d4a9353dffc
#
_cell.length_a   1.000
_cell.length_b   1.000
_cell.length_c   1.000
_cell.angle_alpha   90.00
_cell.angle_beta   90.00
_cell.angle_gamma   90.00
#
_symmetry.space_group_name_H-M   'P 1'
#
loop_
_entity.id
_entity.type
_entity.pdbx_description
1 polymer ?
#
loop_
_entity_poly.entity_id
_entity_poly.type
_entity_poly.pdbx_seq_one_letter_code
_entity_poly.pdbx_strand_id
1 'polypeptide(L)'
;GKKYSQGPLGLGFGWGFDIEINFNTNTSLRTGINLSTFKAGLNYYNSDLTLAKETYFVLDASENYVNWDGNNPPDGDLYQLYNRKFKVNYVNIPVILKLKTNEIGYFTYYGEFGATLGFKTKALVDDEIKPLDYNQSDSSFSNSLNLNQKLYILDINADKSTQPIRIGLNLGAGAEYNLSGNTSIFFQLNWNYFVNNLLTRPENEAFLREETSKGIFNAVDAKAIPGNIVLSFGVLF
;
A
#
# COMPACT_ATOMS: atom_id res chain seq x y z
N GLY A 1 -6.94 3.60 -21.16
CA GLY A 1 -6.01 2.49 -20.86
C GLY A 1 -5.41 2.64 -19.47
N LYS A 2 -5.01 1.56 -18.82
CA LYS A 2 -4.34 1.61 -17.51
C LYS A 2 -2.98 2.29 -17.71
N LYS A 3 -2.77 3.42 -17.06
CA LYS A 3 -1.50 4.18 -17.12
C LYS A 3 -0.38 3.50 -16.30
N TYR A 4 -0.73 2.66 -15.34
CA TYR A 4 0.17 2.00 -14.41
C TYR A 4 -0.17 0.52 -14.31
N SER A 5 0.84 -0.32 -14.11
CA SER A 5 0.65 -1.74 -13.88
C SER A 5 0.95 -2.09 -12.41
N GLN A 6 0.37 -3.18 -11.96
CA GLN A 6 0.70 -3.72 -10.64
C GLN A 6 2.17 -4.15 -10.64
N GLY A 7 2.91 -3.69 -9.65
CA GLY A 7 4.26 -4.14 -9.36
C GLY A 7 4.28 -5.47 -8.58
N PRO A 8 5.45 -5.92 -8.14
CA PRO A 8 5.58 -7.15 -7.38
C PRO A 8 4.74 -7.13 -6.09
N LEU A 9 4.18 -8.29 -5.76
CA LEU A 9 3.47 -8.47 -4.49
C LEU A 9 4.44 -8.26 -3.32
N GLY A 10 3.99 -7.50 -2.32
CA GLY A 10 4.75 -7.27 -1.10
C GLY A 10 4.30 -8.20 0.02
N LEU A 11 5.26 -8.76 0.76
CA LEU A 11 4.98 -9.46 2.01
C LEU A 11 4.89 -8.45 3.14
N GLY A 12 3.74 -8.40 3.81
CA GLY A 12 3.50 -7.62 5.01
C GLY A 12 3.53 -8.51 6.26
N PHE A 13 3.68 -7.89 7.40
CA PHE A 13 3.60 -8.53 8.71
C PHE A 13 2.66 -7.72 9.60
N GLY A 14 1.98 -8.41 10.51
CA GLY A 14 1.11 -7.76 11.50
C GLY A 14 0.97 -8.61 12.77
N TRP A 15 0.59 -7.96 13.84
CA TRP A 15 0.23 -8.57 15.11
C TRP A 15 -0.80 -7.71 15.82
N GLY A 16 -1.51 -8.28 16.77
CA GLY A 16 -2.54 -7.53 17.48
C GLY A 16 -3.21 -8.33 18.56
N PHE A 17 -4.20 -7.70 19.17
CA PHE A 17 -5.07 -8.28 20.18
C PHE A 17 -6.51 -8.07 19.76
N ASP A 18 -7.27 -9.14 19.74
CA ASP A 18 -8.69 -9.14 19.45
C ASP A 18 -9.49 -9.60 20.68
N ILE A 19 -10.68 -9.06 20.81
CA ILE A 19 -11.69 -9.47 21.78
C ILE A 19 -12.82 -10.10 20.99
N GLU A 20 -13.26 -11.28 21.42
CA GLU A 20 -14.41 -11.96 20.85
C GLU A 20 -15.60 -11.89 21.80
N ILE A 21 -16.68 -11.26 21.36
CA ILE A 21 -17.93 -11.11 22.12
C ILE A 21 -18.90 -12.16 21.59
N ASN A 22 -19.14 -13.20 22.37
CA ASN A 22 -20.03 -14.28 21.98
C ASN A 22 -21.50 -13.88 22.21
N PHE A 23 -22.32 -13.90 21.16
CA PHE A 23 -23.77 -13.72 21.27
C PHE A 23 -24.46 -15.03 21.59
N ASN A 24 -23.94 -16.14 21.07
CA ASN A 24 -24.33 -17.51 21.35
C ASN A 24 -23.16 -18.44 21.04
N THR A 25 -23.37 -19.76 21.14
CA THR A 25 -22.33 -20.76 20.90
C THR A 25 -21.74 -20.75 19.50
N ASN A 26 -22.51 -20.27 18.51
CA ASN A 26 -22.15 -20.35 17.10
C ASN A 26 -21.90 -18.96 16.44
N THR A 27 -22.14 -17.87 17.19
CA THR A 27 -22.05 -16.52 16.61
C THR A 27 -21.35 -15.59 17.58
N SER A 28 -20.34 -14.91 17.10
CA SER A 28 -19.58 -13.91 17.85
C SER A 28 -19.21 -12.69 17.00
N LEU A 29 -18.91 -11.60 17.67
CA LEU A 29 -18.33 -10.39 17.12
C LEU A 29 -16.88 -10.32 17.57
N ARG A 30 -15.96 -10.22 16.62
CA ARG A 30 -14.54 -10.00 16.88
C ARG A 30 -14.17 -8.55 16.58
N THR A 31 -13.54 -7.90 17.53
CA THR A 31 -12.96 -6.56 17.40
C THR A 31 -11.65 -6.48 18.17
N GLY A 32 -10.85 -5.44 17.93
CA GLY A 32 -9.56 -5.29 18.58
C GLY A 32 -8.68 -4.22 17.99
N ILE A 33 -7.39 -4.31 18.26
CA ILE A 33 -6.37 -3.40 17.73
C ILE A 33 -5.25 -4.23 17.12
N ASN A 34 -5.01 -4.04 15.83
CA ASN A 34 -4.02 -4.77 15.06
C ASN A 34 -3.05 -3.80 14.37
N LEU A 35 -1.76 -4.02 14.55
CA LEU A 35 -0.69 -3.33 13.83
C LEU A 35 -0.31 -4.13 12.61
N SER A 36 -0.23 -3.49 11.45
CA SER A 36 0.18 -4.17 10.24
C SER A 36 1.01 -3.28 9.31
N THR A 37 1.98 -3.89 8.64
CA THR A 37 2.70 -3.28 7.52
C THR A 37 2.12 -3.82 6.22
N PHE A 38 1.57 -2.93 5.42
CA PHE A 38 1.11 -3.22 4.07
C PHE A 38 2.19 -2.86 3.07
N LYS A 39 2.47 -3.76 2.12
CA LYS A 39 3.43 -3.51 1.04
C LYS A 39 2.77 -3.74 -0.31
N ALA A 40 2.96 -2.81 -1.24
CA ALA A 40 2.48 -2.93 -2.61
C ALA A 40 3.44 -2.24 -3.58
N GLY A 41 3.52 -2.75 -4.80
CA GLY A 41 4.31 -2.15 -5.87
C GLY A 41 3.44 -1.56 -6.98
N LEU A 42 3.90 -0.45 -7.56
CA LEU A 42 3.36 0.13 -8.79
C LEU A 42 4.50 0.33 -9.79
N ASN A 43 4.29 -0.13 -11.03
CA ASN A 43 5.19 0.14 -12.14
C ASN A 43 4.70 1.36 -12.89
N TYR A 44 5.55 2.37 -12.99
CA TYR A 44 5.29 3.62 -13.71
C TYR A 44 5.87 3.60 -15.13
N TYR A 45 6.88 2.77 -15.36
CA TYR A 45 7.47 2.54 -16.67
C TYR A 45 6.89 1.28 -17.31
N ASN A 46 6.39 1.41 -18.52
CA ASN A 46 5.99 0.27 -19.34
C ASN A 46 7.01 0.08 -20.46
N SER A 47 7.50 -1.14 -20.66
CA SER A 47 8.42 -1.48 -21.75
C SER A 47 7.82 -1.29 -23.15
N ASP A 48 6.51 -1.15 -23.24
CA ASP A 48 5.80 -0.82 -24.46
C ASP A 48 5.73 0.70 -24.62
N LEU A 49 6.76 1.28 -25.23
CA LEU A 49 7.00 2.71 -25.42
C LEU A 49 5.87 3.48 -26.12
N THR A 50 4.83 2.80 -26.60
CA THR A 50 3.72 3.42 -27.31
C THR A 50 2.62 3.98 -26.40
N LEU A 51 2.60 3.62 -25.10
CA LEU A 51 1.50 3.94 -24.18
C LEU A 51 1.96 4.45 -22.80
N ALA A 52 3.23 4.46 -22.46
CA ALA A 52 3.72 4.89 -21.17
C ALA A 52 4.01 6.39 -21.17
N LYS A 53 3.31 7.10 -20.31
CA LYS A 53 3.69 8.47 -19.95
C LYS A 53 4.83 8.36 -18.94
N GLU A 54 5.92 9.05 -19.23
CA GLU A 54 7.04 9.13 -18.32
C GLU A 54 6.65 9.91 -17.08
N THR A 55 7.03 9.41 -15.92
CA THR A 55 6.68 9.99 -14.63
C THR A 55 7.95 10.52 -13.96
N TYR A 56 7.88 11.76 -13.46
CA TYR A 56 9.00 12.48 -12.89
C TYR A 56 8.67 12.99 -11.50
N PHE A 57 9.69 13.20 -10.69
CA PHE A 57 9.60 13.89 -9.40
C PHE A 57 10.94 14.54 -9.03
N VAL A 58 10.90 15.43 -8.05
CA VAL A 58 12.06 16.16 -7.55
C VAL A 58 12.23 15.89 -6.05
N LEU A 59 13.47 15.68 -5.62
CA LEU A 59 13.85 15.62 -4.22
C LEU A 59 14.80 16.76 -3.86
N ASP A 60 14.65 17.31 -2.65
CA ASP A 60 15.63 18.22 -2.06
C ASP A 60 16.86 17.48 -1.52
N ALA A 61 17.84 18.21 -1.02
CA ALA A 61 19.06 17.65 -0.43
C ALA A 61 18.80 16.79 0.82
N SER A 62 17.61 16.84 1.39
CA SER A 62 17.17 16.03 2.53
C SER A 62 16.28 14.86 2.12
N GLU A 63 16.22 14.54 0.83
CA GLU A 63 15.40 13.47 0.24
C GLU A 63 13.89 13.66 0.47
N ASN A 64 13.41 14.90 0.62
CA ASN A 64 11.99 15.20 0.66
C ASN A 64 11.48 15.57 -0.73
N TYR A 65 10.23 15.23 -1.01
CA TYR A 65 9.57 15.64 -2.25
C TYR A 65 9.39 17.14 -2.32
N VAL A 66 9.82 17.72 -3.44
CA VAL A 66 9.61 19.12 -3.79
C VAL A 66 8.47 19.20 -4.82
N ASN A 67 7.58 20.17 -4.62
CA ASN A 67 6.52 20.42 -5.60
C ASN A 67 7.12 21.17 -6.80
N TRP A 68 7.20 20.49 -7.93
CA TRP A 68 7.69 21.03 -9.19
C TRP A 68 6.54 21.17 -10.18
N ASP A 69 6.41 22.34 -10.81
CA ASP A 69 5.33 22.64 -11.76
C ASP A 69 5.63 22.14 -13.20
N GLY A 70 6.85 21.70 -13.44
CA GLY A 70 7.31 21.25 -14.76
C GLY A 70 7.78 22.35 -15.71
N ASN A 71 7.56 23.63 -15.38
CA ASN A 71 7.86 24.76 -16.27
C ASN A 71 9.18 25.47 -15.95
N ASN A 72 9.64 25.37 -14.70
CA ASN A 72 10.88 25.99 -14.21
C ASN A 72 11.92 24.90 -13.87
N PRO A 73 13.22 25.28 -13.79
CA PRO A 73 14.20 24.33 -13.26
C PRO A 73 13.75 23.86 -11.90
N PRO A 74 13.90 22.56 -11.61
CA PRO A 74 13.54 22.04 -10.31
C PRO A 74 14.45 22.61 -9.22
N ASP A 75 13.89 22.92 -8.05
CA ASP A 75 14.65 23.25 -6.84
C ASP A 75 15.04 21.93 -6.12
N GLY A 76 15.94 21.19 -6.74
CA GLY A 76 16.42 19.89 -6.28
C GLY A 76 16.80 18.95 -7.42
N ASP A 77 17.06 17.71 -7.09
CA ASP A 77 17.45 16.68 -8.04
C ASP A 77 16.22 16.08 -8.73
N LEU A 78 16.25 16.03 -10.06
CA LEU A 78 15.17 15.51 -10.90
C LEU A 78 15.38 14.03 -11.20
N TYR A 79 14.31 13.26 -11.02
CA TYR A 79 14.31 11.81 -11.24
C TYR A 79 13.15 11.37 -12.13
N GLN A 80 13.42 10.41 -13.01
CA GLN A 80 12.41 9.62 -13.70
C GLN A 80 12.09 8.38 -12.87
N LEU A 81 10.81 8.14 -12.61
CA LEU A 81 10.31 7.02 -11.81
C LEU A 81 10.00 5.81 -12.69
N TYR A 82 10.60 4.67 -12.37
CA TYR A 82 10.33 3.38 -13.02
C TYR A 82 9.38 2.52 -12.20
N ASN A 83 9.69 2.36 -10.93
CA ASN A 83 8.98 1.45 -10.06
C ASN A 83 8.96 2.01 -8.64
N ARG A 84 7.84 1.89 -7.95
CA ARG A 84 7.67 2.35 -6.57
C ARG A 84 7.08 1.24 -5.72
N LYS A 85 7.75 0.95 -4.62
CA LYS A 85 7.26 0.01 -3.60
C LYS A 85 6.81 0.79 -2.38
N PHE A 86 5.54 0.71 -2.06
CA PHE A 86 4.96 1.31 -0.86
C PHE A 86 5.14 0.38 0.33
N LYS A 87 5.51 0.96 1.48
CA LYS A 87 5.55 0.34 2.81
C LYS A 87 4.70 1.21 3.73
N VAL A 88 3.49 0.78 4.04
CA VAL A 88 2.56 1.60 4.83
C VAL A 88 2.16 0.86 6.09
N ASN A 89 2.39 1.50 7.22
CA ASN A 89 2.03 0.97 8.53
C ASN A 89 0.65 1.49 8.96
N TYR A 90 -0.17 0.58 9.48
CA TYR A 90 -1.52 0.86 9.93
C TYR A 90 -1.77 0.32 11.33
N VAL A 91 -2.54 1.10 12.10
CA VAL A 91 -3.31 0.60 13.24
C VAL A 91 -4.71 0.29 12.71
N ASN A 92 -5.16 -0.95 12.86
CA ASN A 92 -6.43 -1.41 12.34
C ASN A 92 -7.38 -1.76 13.48
N ILE A 93 -8.64 -1.43 13.30
CA ILE A 93 -9.76 -1.80 14.18
C ILE A 93 -10.71 -2.67 13.34
N PRO A 94 -10.69 -3.99 13.50
CA PRO A 94 -11.63 -4.88 12.85
C PRO A 94 -12.99 -4.86 13.55
N VAL A 95 -14.06 -5.05 12.77
CA VAL A 95 -15.42 -5.34 13.24
C VAL A 95 -15.93 -6.50 12.39
N ILE A 96 -15.79 -7.70 12.91
CA ILE A 96 -15.93 -8.95 12.16
C ILE A 96 -16.98 -9.84 12.83
N LEU A 97 -18.01 -10.23 12.09
CA LEU A 97 -18.92 -11.26 12.51
C LEU A 97 -18.31 -12.63 12.21
N LYS A 98 -18.29 -13.50 13.22
CA LYS A 98 -17.74 -14.85 13.15
C LYS A 98 -18.84 -15.86 13.39
N LEU A 99 -18.99 -16.82 12.49
CA LEU A 99 -19.96 -17.90 12.53
C LEU A 99 -19.21 -19.22 12.72
N LYS A 100 -19.46 -19.90 13.85
CA LYS A 100 -18.72 -21.10 14.27
C LYS A 100 -19.60 -22.33 14.16
N THR A 101 -19.01 -23.48 13.85
CA THR A 101 -19.63 -24.78 14.04
C THR A 101 -19.67 -25.15 15.52
N ASN A 102 -20.44 -26.17 15.89
CA ASN A 102 -20.17 -26.86 17.12
C ASN A 102 -18.81 -27.55 17.07
N GLU A 103 -18.22 -27.83 18.22
CA GLU A 103 -16.94 -28.53 18.30
C GLU A 103 -17.06 -29.94 17.73
N ILE A 104 -16.14 -30.29 16.81
CA ILE A 104 -16.06 -31.63 16.19
C ILE A 104 -14.71 -32.23 16.57
N GLY A 105 -14.73 -33.12 17.55
CA GLY A 105 -13.52 -33.57 18.22
C GLY A 105 -12.91 -32.46 19.05
N TYR A 106 -11.75 -31.96 18.64
CA TYR A 106 -11.05 -30.79 19.25
C TYR A 106 -11.09 -29.57 18.35
N PHE A 107 -11.81 -29.61 17.23
CA PHE A 107 -11.84 -28.52 16.25
C PHE A 107 -13.17 -27.80 16.22
N THR A 108 -13.11 -26.49 16.17
CA THR A 108 -14.22 -25.61 15.81
C THR A 108 -13.87 -24.89 14.51
N TYR A 109 -14.66 -25.13 13.46
CA TYR A 109 -14.47 -24.42 12.19
C TYR A 109 -15.32 -23.16 12.17
N TYR A 110 -14.85 -22.13 11.49
CA TYR A 110 -15.59 -20.88 11.37
C TYR A 110 -15.40 -20.19 10.05
N GLY A 111 -16.42 -19.43 9.68
CA GLY A 111 -16.37 -18.41 8.64
C GLY A 111 -16.52 -17.03 9.26
N GLU A 112 -15.94 -16.03 8.65
CA GLU A 112 -16.03 -14.66 9.14
C GLU A 112 -16.17 -13.65 8.01
N PHE A 113 -16.90 -12.58 8.28
CA PHE A 113 -17.03 -11.44 7.39
C PHE A 113 -17.22 -10.15 8.18
N GLY A 114 -16.81 -9.04 7.59
CA GLY A 114 -16.93 -7.76 8.26
C GLY A 114 -16.15 -6.66 7.59
N ALA A 115 -15.81 -5.67 8.40
CA ALA A 115 -15.04 -4.52 7.93
C ALA A 115 -13.87 -4.22 8.87
N THR A 116 -12.85 -3.58 8.33
CA THR A 116 -11.69 -3.09 9.08
C THR A 116 -11.48 -1.61 8.77
N LEU A 117 -11.35 -0.80 9.82
CA LEU A 117 -10.93 0.58 9.73
C LEU A 117 -9.45 0.67 10.10
N GLY A 118 -8.62 1.15 9.16
CA GLY A 118 -7.18 1.29 9.35
C GLY A 118 -6.77 2.76 9.38
N PHE A 119 -5.92 3.12 10.34
CA PHE A 119 -5.31 4.43 10.46
C PHE A 119 -3.83 4.33 10.16
N LYS A 120 -3.39 5.11 9.17
CA LYS A 120 -1.97 5.14 8.81
C LYS A 120 -1.15 5.79 9.92
N THR A 121 -0.04 5.17 10.26
CA THR A 121 0.94 5.71 11.20
C THR A 121 2.21 6.19 10.52
N LYS A 122 2.60 5.54 9.41
CA LYS A 122 3.78 5.89 8.62
C LYS A 122 3.66 5.33 7.22
N ALA A 123 4.09 6.10 6.23
CA ALA A 123 4.24 5.61 4.86
C ALA A 123 5.63 5.94 4.33
N LEU A 124 6.29 4.93 3.79
CA LEU A 124 7.57 5.03 3.11
C LEU A 124 7.45 4.43 1.72
N VAL A 125 8.32 4.88 0.82
CA VAL A 125 8.45 4.28 -0.51
C VAL A 125 9.91 3.99 -0.82
N ASP A 126 10.12 2.89 -1.57
CA ASP A 126 11.38 2.58 -2.22
C ASP A 126 11.17 2.77 -3.72
N ASP A 127 11.94 3.65 -4.31
CA ASP A 127 11.83 4.03 -5.72
C ASP A 127 13.00 3.48 -6.54
N GLU A 128 12.68 2.86 -7.67
CA GLU A 128 13.61 2.56 -8.73
C GLU A 128 13.58 3.72 -9.72
N ILE A 129 14.71 4.40 -9.88
CA ILE A 129 14.78 5.70 -10.54
C ILE A 129 15.91 5.78 -11.56
N LYS A 130 15.84 6.84 -12.37
CA LYS A 130 16.92 7.33 -13.23
C LYS A 130 17.10 8.82 -12.97
N PRO A 131 18.30 9.28 -12.58
CA PRO A 131 18.57 10.70 -12.41
C PRO A 131 18.62 11.40 -13.78
N LEU A 132 18.11 12.62 -13.83
CA LEU A 132 18.03 13.43 -15.04
C LEU A 132 18.52 14.85 -14.79
N ASP A 133 19.18 15.41 -15.81
CA ASP A 133 19.45 16.85 -15.89
C ASP A 133 18.38 17.52 -16.76
N TYR A 134 17.80 18.59 -16.26
CA TYR A 134 16.84 19.39 -17.00
C TYR A 134 17.54 20.53 -17.76
N ASN A 135 17.39 20.56 -19.07
CA ASN A 135 17.90 21.63 -19.90
C ASN A 135 16.80 22.66 -20.14
N GLN A 136 16.98 23.87 -19.59
CA GLN A 136 16.04 24.98 -19.73
C GLN A 136 15.87 25.49 -21.14
N SER A 137 16.94 25.44 -21.97
CA SER A 137 16.95 26.10 -23.29
C SER A 137 16.04 25.40 -24.30
N ASP A 138 15.81 24.11 -24.17
CA ASP A 138 14.99 23.32 -25.09
C ASP A 138 13.92 22.45 -24.39
N SER A 139 13.75 22.64 -23.08
CA SER A 139 12.83 21.86 -22.24
C SER A 139 13.03 20.35 -22.39
N SER A 140 14.29 19.92 -22.52
CA SER A 140 14.64 18.51 -22.68
C SER A 140 15.27 17.94 -21.41
N PHE A 141 15.19 16.61 -21.28
CA PHE A 141 15.87 15.87 -20.22
C PHE A 141 17.05 15.10 -20.81
N SER A 142 18.17 15.14 -20.12
CA SER A 142 19.34 14.33 -20.42
C SER A 142 19.67 13.42 -19.24
N ASN A 143 20.38 12.33 -19.50
CA ASN A 143 20.92 11.52 -18.43
C ASN A 143 22.05 12.27 -17.74
N SER A 144 21.92 12.54 -16.44
CA SER A 144 22.99 13.18 -15.66
C SER A 144 24.24 12.31 -15.51
N LEU A 145 24.04 11.01 -15.61
CA LEU A 145 25.11 10.02 -15.57
C LEU A 145 24.96 9.10 -16.78
N ASN A 146 26.05 8.80 -17.49
CA ASN A 146 26.10 7.82 -18.58
C ASN A 146 25.80 6.37 -18.08
N LEU A 147 24.87 6.23 -17.16
CA LEU A 147 24.55 4.99 -16.50
C LEU A 147 23.29 4.38 -17.12
N ASN A 148 23.49 3.29 -17.85
CA ASN A 148 22.41 2.32 -18.09
C ASN A 148 21.99 1.59 -16.79
N GLN A 149 22.41 2.08 -15.61
CA GLN A 149 22.11 1.51 -14.30
C GLN A 149 20.91 2.19 -13.69
N LYS A 150 19.98 1.37 -13.27
CA LYS A 150 18.87 1.76 -12.41
C LYS A 150 19.40 2.02 -11.01
N LEU A 151 19.02 3.14 -10.44
CA LEU A 151 19.34 3.49 -9.07
C LEU A 151 18.12 3.27 -8.17
N TYR A 152 18.37 3.11 -6.89
CA TYR A 152 17.32 2.92 -5.89
C TYR A 152 17.48 3.98 -4.81
N ILE A 153 16.39 4.66 -4.49
CA ILE A 153 16.29 5.51 -3.30
C ILE A 153 15.31 4.80 -2.36
N LEU A 154 15.74 4.59 -1.12
CA LEU A 154 15.00 3.79 -0.15
C LEU A 154 14.41 4.69 0.94
N ASP A 155 13.26 4.25 1.47
CA ASP A 155 12.63 4.82 2.66
C ASP A 155 12.26 6.31 2.57
N ILE A 156 11.97 6.82 1.35
CA ILE A 156 11.48 8.20 1.17
C ILE A 156 10.13 8.34 1.88
N ASN A 157 9.95 9.46 2.58
CA ASN A 157 8.69 9.76 3.26
C ASN A 157 7.56 9.98 2.25
N ALA A 158 6.52 9.15 2.31
CA ALA A 158 5.34 9.19 1.46
C ALA A 158 4.04 9.46 2.23
N ASP A 159 4.13 10.04 3.45
CA ASP A 159 2.96 10.28 4.29
C ASP A 159 1.93 11.20 3.62
N LYS A 160 2.40 12.20 2.88
CA LYS A 160 1.52 13.14 2.18
C LYS A 160 0.90 12.54 0.91
N SER A 161 1.54 11.56 0.29
CA SER A 161 1.08 10.91 -0.95
C SER A 161 0.18 9.67 -0.72
N THR A 162 -0.04 9.27 0.54
CA THR A 162 -0.88 8.12 0.90
C THR A 162 -2.03 8.51 1.81
N GLN A 163 -3.20 7.87 1.60
CA GLN A 163 -4.40 8.15 2.39
C GLN A 163 -4.20 7.83 3.88
N PRO A 164 -4.65 8.72 4.79
CA PRO A 164 -4.51 8.52 6.23
C PRO A 164 -5.44 7.43 6.78
N ILE A 165 -6.56 7.20 6.13
CA ILE A 165 -7.58 6.22 6.54
C ILE A 165 -7.78 5.19 5.46
N ARG A 166 -7.92 3.93 5.88
CA ARG A 166 -8.19 2.78 5.02
C ARG A 166 -9.44 2.04 5.52
N ILE A 167 -10.37 1.75 4.61
CA ILE A 167 -11.57 0.97 4.89
C ILE A 167 -11.48 -0.32 4.09
N GLY A 168 -11.53 -1.46 4.77
CA GLY A 168 -11.45 -2.78 4.17
C GLY A 168 -12.70 -3.61 4.45
N LEU A 169 -13.10 -4.40 3.47
CA LEU A 169 -14.04 -5.50 3.63
C LEU A 169 -13.25 -6.79 3.82
N ASN A 170 -13.67 -7.60 4.76
CA ASN A 170 -12.98 -8.82 5.15
C ASN A 170 -13.90 -10.01 4.91
N LEU A 171 -13.36 -11.08 4.34
CA LEU A 171 -13.98 -12.39 4.24
C LEU A 171 -12.93 -13.42 4.58
N GLY A 172 -13.25 -14.34 5.48
CA GLY A 172 -12.29 -15.33 5.93
C GLY A 172 -12.90 -16.62 6.42
N ALA A 173 -12.03 -17.59 6.64
CA ALA A 173 -12.36 -18.85 7.26
C ALA A 173 -11.16 -19.34 8.08
N GLY A 174 -11.45 -20.15 9.08
CA GLY A 174 -10.43 -20.70 9.96
C GLY A 174 -10.90 -21.88 10.78
N ALA A 175 -9.98 -22.35 11.61
CA ALA A 175 -10.24 -23.38 12.58
C ALA A 175 -9.57 -23.03 13.91
N GLU A 176 -10.24 -23.38 14.99
CA GLU A 176 -9.73 -23.34 16.35
C GLU A 176 -9.50 -24.79 16.81
N TYR A 177 -8.36 -25.03 17.43
CA TYR A 177 -8.04 -26.31 18.05
C TYR A 177 -7.98 -26.11 19.56
N ASN A 178 -8.88 -26.79 20.27
CA ASN A 178 -8.95 -26.73 21.72
C ASN A 178 -7.78 -27.50 22.34
N LEU A 179 -6.91 -26.78 23.05
CA LEU A 179 -5.78 -27.39 23.75
C LEU A 179 -6.17 -27.89 25.13
N SER A 180 -6.85 -27.06 25.93
CA SER A 180 -7.27 -27.38 27.27
C SER A 180 -8.20 -26.30 27.82
N GLY A 181 -9.36 -26.70 28.30
CA GLY A 181 -10.35 -25.81 28.92
C GLY A 181 -10.76 -24.67 27.95
N ASN A 182 -10.45 -23.45 28.29
CA ASN A 182 -10.77 -22.26 27.47
C ASN A 182 -9.65 -21.86 26.52
N THR A 183 -8.54 -22.60 26.47
CA THR A 183 -7.39 -22.22 25.64
C THR A 183 -7.42 -22.98 24.32
N SER A 184 -7.44 -22.23 23.24
CA SER A 184 -7.39 -22.76 21.87
C SER A 184 -6.31 -22.06 21.06
N ILE A 185 -5.75 -22.74 20.08
CA ILE A 185 -4.98 -22.11 19.01
C ILE A 185 -5.85 -21.99 17.78
N PHE A 186 -5.70 -20.90 17.05
CA PHE A 186 -6.43 -20.71 15.80
C PHE A 186 -5.50 -20.56 14.62
N PHE A 187 -6.02 -20.96 13.47
CA PHE A 187 -5.43 -20.75 12.17
C PHE A 187 -6.50 -20.21 11.22
N GLN A 188 -6.17 -19.17 10.47
CA GLN A 188 -7.15 -18.39 9.71
C GLN A 188 -6.56 -17.87 8.41
N LEU A 189 -7.36 -17.91 7.34
CA LEU A 189 -7.08 -17.31 6.05
C LEU A 189 -8.14 -16.24 5.76
N ASN A 190 -7.69 -15.01 5.52
CA ASN A 190 -8.55 -13.88 5.19
C ASN A 190 -8.19 -13.27 3.85
N TRP A 191 -9.21 -12.91 3.10
CA TRP A 191 -9.15 -12.03 1.96
C TRP A 191 -9.70 -10.66 2.36
N ASN A 192 -8.89 -9.61 2.16
CA ASN A 192 -9.25 -8.24 2.45
C ASN A 192 -9.29 -7.44 1.16
N TYR A 193 -10.39 -6.74 0.92
CA TYR A 193 -10.59 -5.82 -0.18
C TYR A 193 -10.78 -4.41 0.37
N PHE A 194 -9.93 -3.46 -0.04
CA PHE A 194 -10.05 -2.09 0.40
C PHE A 194 -10.89 -1.28 -0.59
N VAL A 195 -11.84 -0.49 -0.07
CA VAL A 195 -12.81 0.25 -0.91
C VAL A 195 -12.31 1.64 -1.30
N ASN A 196 -11.31 2.16 -0.61
CA ASN A 196 -10.74 3.47 -0.89
C ASN A 196 -9.35 3.37 -1.54
N ASN A 197 -8.97 4.44 -2.22
CA ASN A 197 -7.66 4.56 -2.86
C ASN A 197 -6.54 4.55 -1.81
N LEU A 198 -5.42 3.91 -2.10
CA LEU A 198 -4.19 4.00 -1.29
C LEU A 198 -3.57 5.39 -1.40
N LEU A 199 -3.66 6.01 -2.57
CA LEU A 199 -3.01 7.26 -2.89
C LEU A 199 -3.95 8.44 -2.60
N THR A 200 -3.39 9.53 -2.09
CA THR A 200 -4.11 10.81 -2.01
C THR A 200 -4.31 11.37 -3.42
N ARG A 201 -5.37 12.14 -3.63
CA ARG A 201 -5.50 12.99 -4.82
C ARG A 201 -4.72 14.27 -4.57
N PRO A 202 -3.63 14.52 -5.27
CA PRO A 202 -2.84 15.72 -5.02
C PRO A 202 -3.37 16.88 -5.85
N GLU A 203 -4.49 17.46 -5.50
CA GLU A 203 -4.87 18.75 -6.10
C GLU A 203 -3.89 19.86 -5.72
N ASN A 204 -3.17 19.73 -4.60
CA ASN A 204 -2.24 20.71 -4.08
C ASN A 204 -0.80 20.22 -3.84
N GLU A 205 -0.51 18.92 -3.96
CA GLU A 205 0.82 18.33 -3.65
C GLU A 205 1.20 17.26 -4.68
N ALA A 206 1.14 17.60 -5.96
CA ALA A 206 1.55 16.68 -7.01
C ALA A 206 3.07 16.52 -7.03
N PHE A 207 3.57 15.62 -6.21
CA PHE A 207 4.98 15.26 -6.23
C PHE A 207 5.37 14.50 -7.52
N LEU A 208 4.41 13.78 -8.12
CA LEU A 208 4.64 13.08 -9.37
C LEU A 208 4.04 13.85 -10.54
N ARG A 209 4.85 14.04 -11.58
CA ARG A 209 4.46 14.70 -12.83
C ARG A 209 4.56 13.72 -13.99
N GLU A 210 3.58 13.75 -14.89
CA GLU A 210 3.63 13.06 -16.16
C GLU A 210 3.77 14.04 -17.30
N GLU A 211 4.68 13.78 -18.24
CA GLU A 211 4.78 14.55 -19.47
C GLU A 211 3.64 14.13 -20.42
N THR A 212 2.73 15.07 -20.72
CA THR A 212 1.57 14.82 -21.60
C THR A 212 1.83 15.20 -23.04
N SER A 213 2.68 16.21 -23.23
CA SER A 213 3.22 16.69 -24.50
C SER A 213 4.59 17.27 -24.23
N LYS A 214 5.45 17.40 -25.23
CA LYS A 214 6.81 17.94 -25.06
C LYS A 214 6.79 19.22 -24.23
N GLY A 215 7.40 19.19 -23.05
CA GLY A 215 7.49 20.31 -22.12
C GLY A 215 6.21 20.66 -21.35
N ILE A 216 5.16 19.82 -21.41
CA ILE A 216 3.91 20.03 -20.65
C ILE A 216 3.74 18.91 -19.62
N PHE A 217 3.84 19.28 -18.35
CA PHE A 217 3.79 18.37 -17.21
C PHE A 217 2.49 18.55 -16.42
N ASN A 218 1.80 17.45 -16.17
CA ASN A 218 0.58 17.42 -15.37
C ASN A 218 0.78 16.55 -14.15
N ALA A 219 0.02 16.84 -13.09
CA ALA A 219 -0.02 15.98 -11.92
C ALA A 219 -0.48 14.55 -12.28
N VAL A 220 0.20 13.56 -11.74
CA VAL A 220 -0.18 12.16 -11.92
C VAL A 220 -1.44 11.86 -11.13
N ASP A 221 -2.53 11.49 -11.81
CA ASP A 221 -3.76 10.98 -11.18
C ASP A 221 -3.72 9.44 -11.18
N ALA A 222 -3.07 8.87 -10.16
CA ALA A 222 -2.98 7.44 -9.99
C ALA A 222 -4.06 6.93 -9.03
N LYS A 223 -4.70 5.82 -9.41
CA LYS A 223 -5.65 5.11 -8.56
C LYS A 223 -5.12 3.71 -8.27
N ALA A 224 -4.90 3.43 -6.99
CA ALA A 224 -4.51 2.12 -6.51
C ALA A 224 -5.47 1.66 -5.41
N ILE A 225 -6.32 0.69 -5.72
CA ILE A 225 -7.19 0.03 -4.75
C ILE A 225 -6.49 -1.24 -4.32
N PRO A 226 -6.00 -1.31 -3.08
CA PRO A 226 -5.27 -2.48 -2.61
C PRO A 226 -6.21 -3.63 -2.24
N GLY A 227 -5.64 -4.83 -2.24
CA GLY A 227 -6.23 -6.02 -1.66
C GLY A 227 -5.11 -6.92 -1.16
N ASN A 228 -5.39 -7.77 -0.19
CA ASN A 228 -4.41 -8.73 0.30
C ASN A 228 -5.07 -10.02 0.78
N ILE A 229 -4.25 -11.06 0.86
CA ILE A 229 -4.56 -12.30 1.53
C ILE A 229 -3.70 -12.36 2.78
N VAL A 230 -4.31 -12.64 3.92
CA VAL A 230 -3.66 -12.69 5.22
C VAL A 230 -3.81 -14.08 5.80
N LEU A 231 -2.69 -14.67 6.17
CA LEU A 231 -2.62 -15.88 6.95
C LEU A 231 -2.35 -15.49 8.40
N SER A 232 -3.19 -15.90 9.32
CA SER A 232 -3.07 -15.56 10.74
C SER A 232 -3.08 -16.81 11.60
N PHE A 233 -2.34 -16.75 12.68
CA PHE A 233 -2.37 -17.76 13.75
C PHE A 233 -2.24 -17.04 15.10
N GLY A 234 -2.78 -17.67 16.14
CA GLY A 234 -2.74 -17.09 17.48
C GLY A 234 -3.34 -18.00 18.53
N VAL A 235 -3.48 -17.46 19.73
CA VAL A 235 -4.02 -18.14 20.88
C VAL A 235 -5.27 -17.40 21.36
N LEU A 236 -6.29 -18.17 21.70
CA LEU A 236 -7.53 -17.72 22.34
C LEU A 236 -7.55 -18.25 23.78
N PHE A 237 -8.01 -17.44 24.73
CA PHE A 237 -8.15 -17.80 26.14
C PHE A 237 -9.25 -17.01 26.84
#